data_334de8722e008afed101f8fd2d36fac5
#
_entry.id   334de8722e008afed101f8fd2d36fac5
#
_cell.length_a   1.000
_cell.length_b   1.000
_cell.length_c   1.000
_cell.angle_alpha   90.00
_cell.angle_beta   90.00
_cell.angle_gamma   90.00
#
_symmetry.space_group_name_H-M   'P 1'
#
loop_
_entity.id
_entity.type
_entity.pdbx_description
1 polymer ?
#
loop_
_entity_poly.entity_id
_entity_poly.type
_entity_poly.pdbx_seq_one_letter_code
_entity_poly.pdbx_strand_id
1 'polypeptide(L)'
;MPQNKKAVVVGALGVIGRYIVEKLLAEGDWQVVGLSRRPEKEGPRYRHISVDLLDLEDVARKLSGLADVTHVFYAAFQPGTGAAANYATVIAPNRDMLVNSVTAVARASRRLERVVLVTGTKYYGTHLGPLKTPMRETDPRHMPPDFY
;
A
#
# COMPACT_ATOMS: atom_id res chain seq x y z
N MET A 1 -17.02 -13.44 19.68
CA MET A 1 -15.72 -12.86 20.04
C MET A 1 -15.32 -11.90 18.93
N PRO A 2 -14.88 -10.67 19.21
CA PRO A 2 -14.40 -9.79 18.16
C PRO A 2 -13.24 -10.48 17.45
N GLN A 3 -13.37 -10.66 16.15
CA GLN A 3 -12.27 -11.21 15.35
C GLN A 3 -11.10 -10.23 15.43
N ASN A 4 -9.97 -10.71 15.91
CA ASN A 4 -8.75 -9.91 16.05
C ASN A 4 -8.28 -9.52 14.63
N LYS A 5 -8.53 -8.28 14.22
CA LYS A 5 -8.18 -7.77 12.90
C LYS A 5 -6.69 -7.44 12.86
N LYS A 6 -6.03 -7.87 11.81
CA LYS A 6 -4.62 -7.53 11.60
C LYS A 6 -4.39 -6.90 10.23
N ALA A 7 -3.88 -5.70 10.24
CA ALA A 7 -3.60 -4.93 9.03
C ALA A 7 -2.11 -4.91 8.71
N VAL A 8 -1.78 -5.02 7.45
CA VAL A 8 -0.49 -4.60 6.90
C VAL A 8 -0.69 -3.24 6.22
N VAL A 9 0.11 -2.25 6.59
CA VAL A 9 0.13 -0.93 5.95
C VAL A 9 1.43 -0.78 5.17
N VAL A 10 1.35 -0.85 3.85
CA VAL A 10 2.49 -0.71 2.95
C VAL A 10 2.73 0.77 2.70
N GLY A 11 3.94 1.26 2.98
CA GLY A 11 4.27 2.68 2.98
C GLY A 11 3.88 3.38 4.30
N ALA A 12 3.95 2.66 5.43
CA ALA A 12 3.52 3.11 6.75
C ALA A 12 4.14 4.44 7.23
N LEU A 13 5.34 4.79 6.77
CA LEU A 13 6.02 6.04 7.12
C LEU A 13 5.76 7.18 6.12
N GLY A 14 4.97 6.94 5.07
CA GLY A 14 4.51 7.96 4.14
C GLY A 14 3.40 8.84 4.74
N VAL A 15 3.08 9.95 4.06
CA VAL A 15 2.05 10.89 4.54
C VAL A 15 0.71 10.18 4.78
N ILE A 16 0.23 9.39 3.83
CA ILE A 16 -1.03 8.68 3.95
C ILE A 16 -0.90 7.48 4.89
N GLY A 17 0.17 6.68 4.73
CA GLY A 17 0.34 5.44 5.48
C GLY A 17 0.36 5.65 7.00
N ARG A 18 1.02 6.68 7.49
CA ARG A 18 1.05 6.97 8.94
C ARG A 18 -0.34 7.31 9.50
N TYR A 19 -1.16 8.08 8.78
CA TYR A 19 -2.53 8.36 9.22
C TYR A 19 -3.41 7.11 9.23
N ILE A 20 -3.20 6.19 8.27
CA ILE A 20 -3.88 4.88 8.31
C ILE A 20 -3.46 4.11 9.56
N VAL A 21 -2.16 4.04 9.87
CA VAL A 21 -1.64 3.38 11.08
C VAL A 21 -2.25 4.00 12.34
N GLU A 22 -2.17 5.33 12.48
CA GLU A 22 -2.75 6.06 13.62
C GLU A 22 -4.24 5.78 13.80
N LYS A 23 -5.00 5.84 12.71
CA LYS A 23 -6.45 5.59 12.73
C LYS A 23 -6.78 4.17 13.16
N LEU A 24 -6.12 3.16 12.60
CA LEU A 24 -6.34 1.76 12.95
C LEU A 24 -5.99 1.48 14.42
N LEU A 25 -4.90 2.04 14.92
CA LEU A 25 -4.51 1.90 16.33
C LEU A 25 -5.49 2.60 17.29
N ALA A 26 -6.05 3.74 16.88
CA ALA A 26 -7.03 4.49 17.68
C ALA A 26 -8.37 3.74 17.82
N GLU A 27 -8.75 2.91 16.84
CA GLU A 27 -9.98 2.10 16.91
C GLU A 27 -9.92 0.95 17.92
N GLY A 28 -8.73 0.55 18.35
CA GLY A 28 -8.54 -0.34 19.49
C GLY A 28 -8.60 -1.84 19.20
N ASP A 29 -9.24 -2.28 18.13
CA ASP A 29 -9.43 -3.70 17.74
C ASP A 29 -8.44 -4.20 16.67
N TRP A 30 -7.50 -3.36 16.26
CA TRP A 30 -6.51 -3.67 15.23
C TRP A 30 -5.11 -3.95 15.82
N GLN A 31 -4.47 -4.96 15.25
CA GLN A 31 -3.02 -5.09 15.25
C GLN A 31 -2.50 -4.58 13.90
N VAL A 32 -1.42 -3.81 13.91
CA VAL A 32 -0.91 -3.18 12.70
C VAL A 32 0.55 -3.55 12.46
N VAL A 33 0.86 -3.96 11.24
CA VAL A 33 2.22 -4.17 10.76
C VAL A 33 2.52 -3.12 9.70
N GLY A 34 3.42 -2.20 10.00
CA GLY A 34 3.89 -1.20 9.04
C GLY A 34 5.04 -1.75 8.19
N LEU A 35 5.00 -1.52 6.89
CA LEU A 35 6.09 -1.82 5.97
C LEU A 35 6.68 -0.54 5.39
N SER A 36 7.98 -0.38 5.48
CA SER A 36 8.74 0.67 4.79
C SER A 36 10.22 0.30 4.66
N ARG A 37 11.00 1.08 3.93
CA ARG A 37 12.46 0.87 3.80
C ARG A 37 13.23 1.28 5.05
N ARG A 38 12.77 2.33 5.73
CA ARG A 38 13.40 2.82 6.97
C ARG A 38 12.81 2.09 8.17
N PRO A 39 13.61 1.81 9.20
CA PRO A 39 13.10 1.26 10.45
C PRO A 39 12.23 2.28 11.21
N GLU A 40 11.34 1.80 12.05
CA GLU A 40 10.48 2.59 12.92
C GLU A 40 10.36 1.91 14.27
N LYS A 41 10.04 2.70 15.30
CA LYS A 41 9.83 2.20 16.66
C LYS A 41 8.51 1.44 16.75
N GLU A 42 8.55 0.27 17.36
CA GLU A 42 7.39 -0.56 17.61
C GLU A 42 6.63 -0.15 18.89
N GLY A 43 5.37 -0.57 18.98
CA GLY A 43 4.49 -0.31 20.11
C GLY A 43 3.59 -1.50 20.44
N PRO A 44 2.72 -1.41 21.44
CA PRO A 44 1.96 -2.57 21.96
C PRO A 44 1.10 -3.29 20.92
N ARG A 45 0.59 -2.58 19.92
CA ARG A 45 -0.22 -3.13 18.82
C ARG A 45 0.33 -2.79 17.44
N TYR A 46 1.55 -2.25 17.41
CA TYR A 46 2.24 -1.86 16.20
C TYR A 46 3.59 -2.55 16.10
N ARG A 47 3.77 -3.30 15.04
CA ARG A 47 5.05 -3.88 14.61
C ARG A 47 5.49 -3.23 13.32
N HIS A 48 6.80 -3.07 13.15
CA HIS A 48 7.35 -2.52 11.92
C HIS A 48 8.32 -3.51 11.26
N ILE A 49 8.23 -3.66 9.95
CA ILE A 49 9.14 -4.46 9.15
C ILE A 49 9.83 -3.54 8.13
N SER A 50 11.14 -3.39 8.29
CA SER A 50 11.96 -2.70 7.28
C SER A 50 12.20 -3.64 6.11
N VAL A 51 11.69 -3.28 4.92
CA VAL A 51 11.74 -4.14 3.72
C VAL A 51 11.87 -3.31 2.45
N ASP A 52 12.69 -3.77 1.53
CA ASP A 52 12.70 -3.28 0.15
C ASP A 52 11.73 -4.13 -0.69
N LEU A 53 10.64 -3.51 -1.14
CA LEU A 53 9.59 -4.20 -1.89
C LEU A 53 9.99 -4.55 -3.34
N LEU A 54 11.12 -4.04 -3.83
CA LEU A 54 11.69 -4.41 -5.12
C LEU A 54 12.66 -5.59 -5.02
N ASP A 55 13.12 -5.92 -3.81
CA ASP A 55 13.94 -7.08 -3.54
C ASP A 55 13.06 -8.28 -3.16
N LEU A 56 12.88 -9.21 -4.11
CA LEU A 56 12.02 -10.39 -3.92
C LEU A 56 12.51 -11.33 -2.81
N GLU A 57 13.81 -11.43 -2.59
CA GLU A 57 14.37 -12.27 -1.52
C GLU A 57 14.10 -11.63 -0.16
N ASP A 58 14.28 -10.31 -0.05
CA ASP A 58 13.97 -9.56 1.18
C ASP A 58 12.48 -9.64 1.52
N VAL A 59 11.62 -9.47 0.51
CA VAL A 59 10.15 -9.61 0.64
C VAL A 59 9.79 -11.01 1.10
N ALA A 60 10.27 -12.05 0.42
CA ALA A 60 9.94 -13.45 0.77
C ALA A 60 10.39 -13.79 2.19
N ARG A 61 11.61 -13.43 2.55
CA ARG A 61 12.18 -13.69 3.87
C ARG A 61 11.44 -12.97 4.99
N LYS A 62 11.11 -11.69 4.80
CA LYS A 62 10.56 -10.84 5.87
C LYS A 62 9.05 -10.95 6.04
N LEU A 63 8.32 -11.24 4.97
CA LEU A 63 6.86 -11.28 5.01
C LEU A 63 6.28 -12.70 5.18
N SER A 64 7.09 -13.75 5.10
CA SER A 64 6.64 -15.15 5.25
C SER A 64 5.94 -15.45 6.58
N GLY A 65 6.26 -14.73 7.64
CA GLY A 65 5.65 -14.91 8.96
C GLY A 65 4.31 -14.19 9.17
N LEU A 66 3.72 -13.58 8.14
CA LEU A 66 2.47 -12.81 8.24
C LEU A 66 1.22 -13.70 8.07
N ALA A 67 1.12 -14.78 8.83
CA ALA A 67 0.13 -15.85 8.63
C ALA A 67 -1.32 -15.48 8.98
N ASP A 68 -1.55 -14.42 9.73
CA ASP A 68 -2.84 -14.03 10.32
C ASP A 68 -3.35 -12.64 9.87
N VAL A 69 -2.75 -12.07 8.84
CA VAL A 69 -3.16 -10.79 8.25
C VAL A 69 -4.55 -10.92 7.61
N THR A 70 -5.43 -9.98 7.95
CA THR A 70 -6.79 -9.91 7.40
C THR A 70 -6.94 -8.82 6.35
N HIS A 71 -6.17 -7.74 6.46
CA HIS A 71 -6.28 -6.58 5.59
C HIS A 71 -4.92 -6.06 5.16
N VAL A 72 -4.84 -5.61 3.91
CA VAL A 72 -3.69 -4.86 3.39
C VAL A 72 -4.16 -3.47 2.97
N PHE A 73 -3.50 -2.44 3.48
CA PHE A 73 -3.65 -1.06 3.02
C PHE A 73 -2.38 -0.66 2.28
N TYR A 74 -2.49 -0.48 0.99
CA TYR A 74 -1.35 -0.12 0.15
C TYR A 74 -1.33 1.38 -0.12
N ALA A 75 -0.36 2.08 0.46
CA ALA A 75 -0.15 3.52 0.33
C ALA A 75 1.30 3.88 -0.06
N ALA A 76 2.09 2.89 -0.50
CA ALA A 76 3.45 3.14 -0.96
C ALA A 76 3.45 3.74 -2.37
N PHE A 77 4.34 4.68 -2.58
CA PHE A 77 4.62 5.25 -3.89
C PHE A 77 6.09 5.67 -3.97
N GLN A 78 6.74 5.31 -5.05
CA GLN A 78 8.11 5.74 -5.37
C GLN A 78 8.04 6.73 -6.54
N PRO A 79 8.28 8.03 -6.28
CA PRO A 79 8.36 9.01 -7.36
C PRO A 79 9.57 8.73 -8.25
N GLY A 80 9.47 9.08 -9.51
CA GLY A 80 10.62 9.08 -10.41
C GLY A 80 11.64 10.14 -9.99
N THR A 81 12.89 9.93 -10.34
CA THR A 81 13.98 10.86 -10.04
C THR A 81 14.37 11.65 -11.30
N GLY A 82 14.49 12.98 -11.15
CA GLY A 82 14.97 13.89 -12.20
C GLY A 82 13.97 14.16 -13.32
N ALA A 83 14.43 14.93 -14.33
CA ALA A 83 13.65 15.31 -15.51
C ALA A 83 13.27 14.14 -16.43
N ALA A 84 13.86 12.96 -16.23
CA ALA A 84 13.58 11.73 -16.97
C ALA A 84 12.53 10.83 -16.31
N ALA A 85 11.78 11.33 -15.34
CA ALA A 85 10.68 10.58 -14.76
C ALA A 85 9.62 10.31 -15.84
N ASN A 86 9.69 9.14 -16.43
CA ASN A 86 8.78 8.66 -17.46
C ASN A 86 8.07 7.39 -17.01
N TYR A 87 7.21 6.85 -17.86
CA TYR A 87 6.46 5.63 -17.62
C TYR A 87 7.30 4.47 -17.07
N ALA A 88 8.43 4.18 -17.72
CA ALA A 88 9.27 3.03 -17.34
C ALA A 88 9.89 3.21 -15.95
N THR A 89 10.28 4.44 -15.58
CA THR A 89 10.95 4.74 -14.31
C THR A 89 9.98 4.90 -13.13
N VAL A 90 8.69 5.12 -13.40
CA VAL A 90 7.67 5.33 -12.35
C VAL A 90 6.70 4.16 -12.27
N ILE A 91 6.13 3.72 -13.40
CA ILE A 91 5.07 2.72 -13.38
C ILE A 91 5.58 1.34 -13.00
N ALA A 92 6.63 0.86 -13.65
CA ALA A 92 7.11 -0.50 -13.43
C ALA A 92 7.54 -0.74 -11.96
N PRO A 93 8.38 0.10 -11.33
CA PRO A 93 8.74 -0.10 -9.93
C PRO A 93 7.52 -0.06 -8.98
N ASN A 94 6.58 0.87 -9.20
CA ASN A 94 5.39 0.97 -8.34
C ASN A 94 4.45 -0.22 -8.50
N ARG A 95 4.26 -0.72 -9.73
CA ARG A 95 3.54 -1.97 -9.99
C ARG A 95 4.22 -3.14 -9.29
N ASP A 96 5.53 -3.26 -9.41
CA ASP A 96 6.29 -4.39 -8.86
C ASP A 96 6.26 -4.36 -7.33
N MET A 97 6.42 -3.21 -6.69
CA MET A 97 6.24 -3.08 -5.23
C MET A 97 4.85 -3.53 -4.77
N LEU A 98 3.79 -3.13 -5.48
CA LEU A 98 2.42 -3.55 -5.18
C LEU A 98 2.27 -5.07 -5.32
N VAL A 99 2.65 -5.61 -6.45
CA VAL A 99 2.52 -7.05 -6.74
C VAL A 99 3.32 -7.89 -5.76
N ASN A 100 4.58 -7.53 -5.51
CA ASN A 100 5.46 -8.27 -4.62
C ASN A 100 4.92 -8.31 -3.18
N SER A 101 4.52 -7.15 -2.64
CA SER A 101 4.03 -7.07 -1.26
C SER A 101 2.70 -7.78 -1.07
N VAL A 102 1.72 -7.53 -1.95
CA VAL A 102 0.38 -8.15 -1.84
C VAL A 102 0.46 -9.66 -2.06
N THR A 103 1.23 -10.11 -3.06
CA THR A 103 1.41 -11.55 -3.32
C THR A 103 2.08 -12.26 -2.16
N ALA A 104 3.11 -11.66 -1.56
CA ALA A 104 3.79 -12.24 -0.40
C ALA A 104 2.84 -12.38 0.79
N VAL A 105 2.06 -11.34 1.11
CA VAL A 105 1.07 -11.40 2.19
C VAL A 105 -0.02 -12.43 1.89
N ALA A 106 -0.55 -12.47 0.65
CA ALA A 106 -1.58 -13.42 0.26
C ALA A 106 -1.11 -14.87 0.31
N ARG A 107 0.17 -15.14 0.05
CA ARG A 107 0.77 -16.47 0.21
C ARG A 107 0.99 -16.84 1.68
N ALA A 108 1.36 -15.88 2.51
CA ALA A 108 1.63 -16.10 3.93
C ALA A 108 0.35 -16.23 4.75
N SER A 109 -0.69 -15.45 4.45
CA SER A 109 -1.93 -15.43 5.23
C SER A 109 -3.08 -16.12 4.51
N ARG A 110 -3.68 -17.09 5.20
CA ARG A 110 -4.95 -17.72 4.77
C ARG A 110 -6.20 -16.93 5.22
N ARG A 111 -6.00 -15.84 5.95
CA ARG A 111 -7.06 -15.00 6.51
C ARG A 111 -7.21 -13.66 5.78
N LEU A 112 -6.54 -13.47 4.66
CA LEU A 112 -6.61 -12.22 3.91
C LEU A 112 -8.02 -12.05 3.31
N GLU A 113 -8.72 -11.04 3.79
CA GLU A 113 -10.11 -10.72 3.41
C GLU A 113 -10.19 -9.56 2.42
N ARG A 114 -9.26 -8.57 2.58
CA ARG A 114 -9.34 -7.34 1.79
C ARG A 114 -7.99 -6.72 1.51
N VAL A 115 -7.86 -6.20 0.29
CA VAL A 115 -6.76 -5.31 -0.11
C VAL A 115 -7.36 -3.96 -0.49
N VAL A 116 -6.87 -2.90 0.11
CA VAL A 116 -7.25 -1.50 -0.18
C VAL A 116 -6.07 -0.82 -0.85
N LEU A 117 -6.24 -0.42 -2.10
CA LEU A 117 -5.24 0.34 -2.85
C LEU A 117 -5.60 1.83 -2.77
N VAL A 118 -4.70 2.64 -2.21
CA VAL A 118 -4.84 4.09 -2.22
C VAL A 118 -4.45 4.63 -3.60
N THR A 119 -5.39 5.27 -4.26
CA THR A 119 -5.20 5.92 -5.56
C THR A 119 -5.40 7.42 -5.47
N GLY A 120 -4.99 8.16 -6.50
CA GLY A 120 -5.19 9.61 -6.58
C GLY A 120 -6.20 9.99 -7.66
N THR A 121 -6.52 11.29 -7.74
CA THR A 121 -7.47 11.85 -8.72
C THR A 121 -7.06 11.63 -10.18
N LYS A 122 -5.78 11.38 -10.45
CA LYS A 122 -5.31 10.99 -11.78
C LYS A 122 -5.97 9.72 -12.31
N TYR A 123 -6.54 8.89 -11.42
CA TYR A 123 -7.39 7.76 -11.79
C TYR A 123 -8.50 8.16 -12.78
N TYR A 124 -9.04 9.36 -12.62
CA TYR A 124 -10.09 9.90 -13.49
C TYR A 124 -9.55 10.76 -14.67
N GLY A 125 -8.23 10.91 -14.81
CA GLY A 125 -7.64 11.72 -15.87
C GLY A 125 -7.57 13.22 -15.57
N THR A 126 -7.59 13.63 -14.30
CA THR A 126 -7.56 15.06 -13.90
C THR A 126 -6.36 15.85 -14.43
N HIS A 127 -5.28 15.18 -14.79
CA HIS A 127 -4.06 15.77 -15.34
C HIS A 127 -4.13 16.03 -16.86
N LEU A 128 -5.20 15.57 -17.53
CA LEU A 128 -5.34 15.67 -18.99
C LEU A 128 -6.24 16.82 -19.43
N GLY A 129 -6.96 17.45 -18.52
CA GLY A 129 -7.83 18.56 -18.81
C GLY A 129 -9.09 18.64 -17.93
N PRO A 130 -10.04 19.50 -18.29
CA PRO A 130 -11.28 19.66 -17.54
C PRO A 130 -12.10 18.37 -17.52
N LEU A 131 -12.60 18.00 -16.35
CA LEU A 131 -13.49 16.87 -16.15
C LEU A 131 -14.83 17.31 -15.59
N LYS A 132 -15.83 16.44 -15.76
CA LYS A 132 -17.11 16.59 -15.08
C LYS A 132 -16.92 16.58 -13.56
N THR A 133 -17.47 17.58 -12.89
CA THR A 133 -17.44 17.69 -11.44
C THR A 133 -18.87 17.71 -10.87
N PRO A 134 -19.10 17.16 -9.67
CA PRO A 134 -18.18 16.38 -8.87
C PRO A 134 -17.92 14.98 -9.48
N MET A 135 -16.69 14.47 -9.31
CA MET A 135 -16.38 13.08 -9.63
C MET A 135 -16.99 12.15 -8.59
N ARG A 136 -17.44 10.98 -9.03
CA ARG A 136 -18.08 9.96 -8.18
C ARG A 136 -17.36 8.63 -8.31
N GLU A 137 -17.53 7.76 -7.33
CA GLU A 137 -16.96 6.40 -7.33
C GLU A 137 -17.50 5.53 -8.48
N THR A 138 -18.65 5.87 -9.04
CA THR A 138 -19.25 5.21 -10.21
C THR A 138 -18.68 5.68 -11.55
N ASP A 139 -17.93 6.78 -11.56
CA ASP A 139 -17.33 7.28 -12.78
C ASP A 139 -16.18 6.36 -13.24
N PRO A 140 -16.09 6.09 -14.56
CA PRO A 140 -15.05 5.21 -15.07
C PRO A 140 -13.67 5.84 -14.90
N ARG A 141 -12.67 4.98 -14.69
CA ARG A 141 -11.30 5.45 -14.75
C ARG A 141 -10.91 5.85 -16.17
N HIS A 142 -9.98 6.78 -16.27
CA HIS A 142 -9.36 7.10 -17.56
C HIS A 142 -8.63 5.90 -18.16
N MET A 143 -8.86 5.63 -19.47
CA MET A 143 -8.24 4.52 -20.20
C MET A 143 -7.84 5.00 -21.61
N PRO A 144 -6.66 4.63 -22.12
CA PRO A 144 -5.60 3.91 -21.43
C PRO A 144 -4.99 4.73 -20.30
N PRO A 145 -4.39 4.08 -19.30
CA PRO A 145 -3.71 4.81 -18.25
C PRO A 145 -2.41 5.41 -18.80
N ASP A 146 -2.30 6.73 -18.74
CA ASP A 146 -1.07 7.38 -19.16
C ASP A 146 0.01 7.38 -18.06
N PHE A 147 -0.38 7.15 -16.79
CA PHE A 147 0.54 7.22 -15.66
C PHE A 147 0.31 6.20 -14.52
N TYR A 148 -0.76 5.39 -14.54
CA TYR A 148 -1.03 4.42 -13.48
C TYR A 148 -1.74 3.18 -14.01
#